data_d4fc085f957dc056c6d0035270fdcf20
#
_entry.id   d4fc085f957dc056c6d0035270fdcf20
#
_cell.length_a   1.000
_cell.length_b   1.000
_cell.length_c   1.000
_cell.angle_alpha   90.00
_cell.angle_beta   90.00
_cell.angle_gamma   90.00
#
_symmetry.space_group_name_H-M   'P 1'
#
loop_
_entity.id
_entity.type
_entity.pdbx_description
1 polymer ?
#
loop_
_entity_poly.entity_id
_entity_poly.type
_entity_poly.pdbx_seq_one_letter_code
_entity_poly.pdbx_strand_id
1 'polypeptide(L)'
;MISVNDIVDAMKNLEKDNFREKLEVKEKDSTEIQEISEGFNEMSERIHNLIGQVKESAMEQKNAEISALEAQIDPHFLYNILDTINWKAIENEQYEISEMLVALAEILRYAINDAGELTTIEAEKVWLEKYILLQQEKLGEKIELIFKIPEELKTYKIHKMLLQPFVENAIKYSFRGCKGEHRLTIEAAKAEEQLHL
;
A
#
# COMPACT_ATOMS: atom_id res chain seq x y z
N MET A 1 41.02 -6.95 26.74
CA MET A 1 42.06 -6.36 25.88
C MET A 1 41.67 -6.70 24.45
N ILE A 2 41.47 -5.71 23.62
CA ILE A 2 41.17 -5.91 22.20
C ILE A 2 42.44 -6.42 21.52
N SER A 3 42.34 -7.43 20.70
CA SER A 3 43.43 -7.93 19.87
C SER A 3 43.25 -7.45 18.42
N VAL A 4 44.33 -7.48 17.64
CA VAL A 4 44.24 -7.18 16.20
C VAL A 4 43.26 -8.13 15.48
N ASN A 5 43.13 -9.37 15.97
CA ASN A 5 42.19 -10.34 15.40
C ASN A 5 40.72 -9.90 15.63
N ASP A 6 40.40 -9.33 16.78
CA ASP A 6 39.06 -8.83 17.08
C ASP A 6 38.67 -7.71 16.12
N ILE A 7 39.62 -6.80 15.81
CA ILE A 7 39.42 -5.73 14.83
C ILE A 7 39.19 -6.31 13.42
N VAL A 8 40.00 -7.28 13.02
CA VAL A 8 39.89 -7.95 11.71
C VAL A 8 38.56 -8.70 11.58
N ASP A 9 38.11 -9.34 12.65
CA ASP A 9 36.84 -10.07 12.64
C ASP A 9 35.64 -9.09 12.65
N ALA A 10 35.72 -7.99 13.37
CA ALA A 10 34.74 -6.89 13.26
C ALA A 10 34.69 -6.33 11.84
N MET A 11 35.82 -6.09 11.18
CA MET A 11 35.87 -5.64 9.79
C MET A 11 35.22 -6.63 8.81
N LYS A 12 35.41 -7.95 9.01
CA LYS A 12 34.79 -8.99 8.16
C LYS A 12 33.27 -9.10 8.37
N ASN A 13 32.82 -8.81 9.57
CA ASN A 13 31.39 -8.90 9.93
C ASN A 13 30.61 -7.60 9.69
N LEU A 14 31.32 -6.51 9.44
CA LEU A 14 30.75 -5.16 9.31
C LEU A 14 29.60 -5.10 8.30
N GLU A 15 29.74 -5.77 7.16
CA GLU A 15 28.70 -5.81 6.11
C GLU A 15 27.45 -6.56 6.55
N LYS A 16 27.61 -7.61 7.36
CA LYS A 16 26.50 -8.45 7.83
C LYS A 16 25.60 -7.71 8.84
N ASP A 17 26.18 -6.86 9.67
CA ASP A 17 25.46 -6.08 10.68
C ASP A 17 25.10 -4.65 10.20
N ASN A 18 25.14 -4.43 8.88
CA ASN A 18 24.75 -3.14 8.28
C ASN A 18 25.54 -1.95 8.87
N PHE A 19 26.83 -2.16 9.14
CA PHE A 19 27.78 -1.17 9.68
C PHE A 19 27.40 -0.62 11.06
N ARG A 20 26.77 -1.43 11.92
CA ARG A 20 26.42 -1.05 13.31
C ARG A 20 27.39 -1.56 14.36
N GLU A 21 28.23 -2.51 13.98
CA GLU A 21 29.19 -3.10 14.91
C GLU A 21 30.19 -2.04 15.41
N LYS A 22 30.35 -1.94 16.73
CA LYS A 22 31.32 -1.05 17.39
C LYS A 22 32.27 -1.86 18.26
N LEU A 23 33.56 -1.52 18.22
CA LEU A 23 34.55 -2.06 19.11
C LEU A 23 34.51 -1.33 20.44
N GLU A 24 34.43 -2.07 21.55
CA GLU A 24 34.49 -1.49 22.91
C GLU A 24 35.95 -1.22 23.30
N VAL A 25 36.38 0.03 23.13
CA VAL A 25 37.71 0.48 23.55
C VAL A 25 37.81 0.49 25.06
N LYS A 26 38.86 -0.13 25.63
CA LYS A 26 39.11 -0.20 27.08
C LYS A 26 40.38 0.56 27.41
N GLU A 27 40.41 1.21 28.57
CA GLU A 27 41.61 1.95 29.06
C GLU A 27 42.89 1.09 29.21
N LYS A 28 42.73 -0.25 29.23
CA LYS A 28 43.85 -1.20 29.34
C LYS A 28 44.43 -1.63 27.99
N ASP A 29 43.84 -1.19 26.88
CA ASP A 29 44.35 -1.47 25.55
C ASP A 29 45.52 -0.55 25.22
N SER A 30 46.47 -0.98 24.37
CA SER A 30 47.56 -0.11 23.97
C SER A 30 47.05 1.12 23.20
N THR A 31 47.79 2.21 23.22
CA THR A 31 47.40 3.47 22.57
C THR A 31 47.10 3.27 21.09
N GLU A 32 47.90 2.44 20.41
CA GLU A 32 47.72 2.14 18.99
C GLU A 32 46.44 1.36 18.72
N ILE A 33 46.06 0.42 19.60
CA ILE A 33 44.79 -0.33 19.49
C ILE A 33 43.59 0.58 19.76
N GLN A 34 43.70 1.52 20.69
CA GLN A 34 42.67 2.51 20.96
C GLN A 34 42.43 3.40 19.73
N GLU A 35 43.50 3.99 19.16
CA GLU A 35 43.41 4.83 17.96
C GLU A 35 42.79 4.07 16.76
N ILE A 36 43.22 2.82 16.52
CA ILE A 36 42.65 2.02 15.42
C ILE A 36 41.16 1.71 15.66
N SER A 37 40.81 1.35 16.91
CA SER A 37 39.43 0.99 17.25
C SER A 37 38.48 2.21 17.19
N GLU A 38 38.95 3.40 17.62
CA GLU A 38 38.21 4.64 17.49
C GLU A 38 38.03 5.03 16.02
N GLY A 39 39.10 4.98 15.23
CA GLY A 39 39.04 5.25 13.80
C GLY A 39 38.08 4.27 13.05
N PHE A 40 38.09 2.99 13.44
CA PHE A 40 37.13 2.01 12.91
C PHE A 40 35.68 2.36 13.27
N ASN A 41 35.45 2.70 14.54
CA ASN A 41 34.09 3.08 15.00
C ASN A 41 33.56 4.33 14.28
N GLU A 42 34.40 5.36 14.13
CA GLU A 42 34.05 6.57 13.38
C GLU A 42 33.73 6.26 11.90
N MET A 43 34.55 5.43 11.26
CA MET A 43 34.32 5.02 9.88
C MET A 43 33.04 4.20 9.75
N SER A 44 32.79 3.25 10.64
CA SER A 44 31.58 2.42 10.68
C SER A 44 30.33 3.28 10.83
N GLU A 45 30.34 4.22 11.77
CA GLU A 45 29.23 5.16 12.00
C GLU A 45 28.99 6.05 10.77
N ARG A 46 30.08 6.57 10.17
CA ARG A 46 29.96 7.40 8.97
C ARG A 46 29.38 6.65 7.78
N ILE A 47 29.81 5.38 7.55
CA ILE A 47 29.26 4.53 6.49
C ILE A 47 27.80 4.23 6.78
N HIS A 48 27.43 3.87 8.02
CA HIS A 48 26.04 3.61 8.40
C HIS A 48 25.14 4.82 8.11
N ASN A 49 25.58 6.03 8.48
CA ASN A 49 24.85 7.27 8.21
C ASN A 49 24.74 7.56 6.71
N LEU A 50 25.81 7.33 5.93
CA LEU A 50 25.78 7.50 4.48
C LEU A 50 24.79 6.52 3.82
N ILE A 51 24.77 5.26 4.25
CA ILE A 51 23.80 4.27 3.76
C ILE A 51 22.36 4.73 4.08
N GLY A 52 22.13 5.28 5.29
CA GLY A 52 20.85 5.86 5.68
C GLY A 52 20.43 6.99 4.73
N GLN A 53 21.31 7.94 4.49
CA GLN A 53 21.07 9.08 3.57
C GLN A 53 20.80 8.62 2.13
N VAL A 54 21.57 7.65 1.63
CA VAL A 54 21.37 7.10 0.27
C VAL A 54 20.01 6.43 0.16
N LYS A 55 19.60 5.64 1.17
CA LYS A 55 18.27 5.00 1.18
C LYS A 55 17.13 6.02 1.23
N GLU A 56 17.26 7.04 2.05
CA GLU A 56 16.27 8.11 2.16
C GLU A 56 16.15 8.89 0.84
N SER A 57 17.27 9.32 0.26
CA SER A 57 17.30 10.00 -1.04
C SER A 57 16.73 9.14 -2.17
N ALA A 58 17.05 7.84 -2.21
CA ALA A 58 16.50 6.92 -3.20
C ALA A 58 14.98 6.75 -3.04
N MET A 59 14.47 6.75 -1.81
CA MET A 59 13.04 6.68 -1.52
C MET A 59 12.32 7.97 -1.94
N GLU A 60 12.91 9.13 -1.64
CA GLU A 60 12.39 10.43 -2.07
C GLU A 60 12.34 10.55 -3.60
N GLN A 61 13.42 10.14 -4.28
CA GLN A 61 13.47 10.14 -5.73
C GLN A 61 12.39 9.24 -6.32
N LYS A 62 12.21 8.03 -5.77
CA LYS A 62 11.19 7.10 -6.23
C LYS A 62 9.77 7.65 -6.01
N ASN A 63 9.52 8.27 -4.86
CA ASN A 63 8.24 8.89 -4.57
C ASN A 63 7.96 10.07 -5.51
N ALA A 64 8.98 10.89 -5.81
CA ALA A 64 8.85 11.99 -6.76
C ALA A 64 8.57 11.47 -8.19
N GLU A 65 9.20 10.36 -8.61
CA GLU A 65 8.95 9.73 -9.88
C GLU A 65 7.51 9.19 -9.99
N ILE A 66 7.02 8.52 -8.93
CA ILE A 66 5.63 8.05 -8.85
C ILE A 66 4.67 9.24 -8.96
N SER A 67 4.89 10.30 -8.17
CA SER A 67 4.03 11.49 -8.22
C SER A 67 4.05 12.19 -9.58
N ALA A 68 5.20 12.21 -10.25
CA ALA A 68 5.30 12.75 -11.60
C ALA A 68 4.55 11.90 -12.65
N LEU A 69 4.56 10.57 -12.50
CA LEU A 69 3.81 9.67 -13.36
C LEU A 69 2.30 9.78 -13.11
N GLU A 70 1.89 9.89 -11.86
CA GLU A 70 0.47 10.09 -11.47
C GLU A 70 -0.05 11.43 -12.01
N ALA A 71 0.76 12.49 -11.99
CA ALA A 71 0.39 13.81 -12.53
C ALA A 71 0.24 13.83 -14.07
N GLN A 72 0.73 12.82 -14.80
CA GLN A 72 0.50 12.72 -16.24
C GLN A 72 -0.93 12.34 -16.62
N ILE A 73 -1.68 11.78 -15.68
CA ILE A 73 -3.10 11.51 -15.88
C ILE A 73 -3.86 12.71 -15.33
N ASP A 74 -4.48 13.48 -16.19
CA ASP A 74 -5.40 14.54 -15.75
C ASP A 74 -6.75 13.92 -15.30
N PRO A 75 -7.02 13.84 -13.99
CA PRO A 75 -8.26 13.25 -13.51
C PRO A 75 -9.48 14.01 -14.00
N HIS A 76 -9.36 15.32 -14.13
CA HIS A 76 -10.46 16.18 -14.57
C HIS A 76 -10.82 15.89 -16.04
N PHE A 77 -9.84 15.64 -16.89
CA PHE A 77 -10.07 15.23 -18.28
C PHE A 77 -10.84 13.89 -18.34
N LEU A 78 -10.45 12.91 -17.51
CA LEU A 78 -11.16 11.62 -17.46
C LEU A 78 -12.60 11.78 -17.02
N TYR A 79 -12.87 12.57 -15.96
CA TYR A 79 -14.23 12.82 -15.49
C TYR A 79 -15.08 13.51 -16.54
N ASN A 80 -14.55 14.53 -17.21
CA ASN A 80 -15.28 15.25 -18.28
C ASN A 80 -15.64 14.34 -19.45
N ILE A 81 -14.77 13.39 -19.82
CA ILE A 81 -15.10 12.42 -20.86
C ILE A 81 -16.19 11.48 -20.39
N LEU A 82 -16.08 10.93 -19.16
CA LEU A 82 -17.10 10.02 -18.62
C LEU A 82 -18.47 10.72 -18.53
N ASP A 83 -18.51 11.96 -18.06
CA ASP A 83 -19.73 12.77 -18.02
C ASP A 83 -20.31 12.98 -19.44
N THR A 84 -19.47 13.28 -20.42
CA THR A 84 -19.91 13.45 -21.81
C THR A 84 -20.52 12.17 -22.38
N ILE A 85 -19.91 11.01 -22.09
CA ILE A 85 -20.43 9.71 -22.53
C ILE A 85 -21.73 9.38 -21.80
N ASN A 86 -21.79 9.69 -20.50
CA ASN A 86 -22.97 9.48 -19.68
C ASN A 86 -24.19 10.27 -20.21
N TRP A 87 -24.01 11.55 -20.55
CA TRP A 87 -25.07 12.35 -21.16
C TRP A 87 -25.56 11.73 -22.48
N LYS A 88 -24.66 11.24 -23.31
CA LYS A 88 -25.02 10.54 -24.55
C LYS A 88 -25.76 9.22 -24.30
N ALA A 89 -25.40 8.49 -23.27
CA ALA A 89 -26.10 7.27 -22.87
C ALA A 89 -27.56 7.60 -22.47
N ILE A 90 -27.74 8.65 -21.65
CA ILE A 90 -29.07 9.12 -21.21
C ILE A 90 -29.91 9.60 -22.40
N GLU A 91 -29.32 10.39 -23.31
CA GLU A 91 -30.01 10.88 -24.52
C GLU A 91 -30.50 9.72 -25.44
N ASN A 92 -29.82 8.60 -25.40
CA ASN A 92 -30.18 7.39 -26.16
C ASN A 92 -30.97 6.36 -25.33
N GLU A 93 -31.47 6.74 -24.15
CA GLU A 93 -32.23 5.88 -23.23
C GLU A 93 -31.47 4.62 -22.77
N GLN A 94 -30.13 4.66 -22.80
CA GLN A 94 -29.23 3.57 -22.37
C GLN A 94 -28.90 3.71 -20.88
N TYR A 95 -29.88 3.51 -20.02
CA TYR A 95 -29.76 3.76 -18.58
C TYR A 95 -28.78 2.81 -17.89
N GLU A 96 -28.67 1.55 -18.34
CA GLU A 96 -27.69 0.59 -17.82
C GLU A 96 -26.26 1.06 -18.08
N ILE A 97 -25.97 1.59 -19.29
CA ILE A 97 -24.66 2.16 -19.61
C ILE A 97 -24.41 3.41 -18.77
N SER A 98 -25.42 4.25 -18.56
CA SER A 98 -25.31 5.43 -17.70
C SER A 98 -24.94 5.03 -16.26
N GLU A 99 -25.57 4.01 -15.70
CA GLU A 99 -25.27 3.51 -14.34
C GLU A 99 -23.82 3.00 -14.23
N MET A 100 -23.36 2.25 -15.23
CA MET A 100 -21.97 1.79 -15.31
C MET A 100 -20.96 2.95 -15.37
N LEU A 101 -21.25 3.99 -16.14
CA LEU A 101 -20.37 5.16 -16.27
C LEU A 101 -20.29 5.96 -14.97
N VAL A 102 -21.43 6.13 -14.28
CA VAL A 102 -21.44 6.77 -12.95
C VAL A 102 -20.63 5.95 -11.96
N ALA A 103 -20.83 4.64 -11.91
CA ALA A 103 -20.06 3.77 -11.03
C ALA A 103 -18.55 3.84 -11.33
N LEU A 104 -18.16 3.86 -12.60
CA LEU A 104 -16.77 4.00 -13.03
C LEU A 104 -16.17 5.33 -12.60
N ALA A 105 -16.91 6.43 -12.79
CA ALA A 105 -16.48 7.77 -12.36
C ALA A 105 -16.25 7.85 -10.84
N GLU A 106 -17.14 7.24 -10.05
CA GLU A 106 -17.02 7.18 -8.59
C GLU A 106 -15.81 6.33 -8.15
N ILE A 107 -15.58 5.19 -8.79
CA ILE A 107 -14.42 4.34 -8.55
C ILE A 107 -13.12 5.10 -8.84
N LEU A 108 -13.03 5.76 -9.99
CA LEU A 108 -11.86 6.55 -10.36
C LEU A 108 -11.63 7.72 -9.41
N ARG A 109 -12.71 8.42 -9.02
CA ARG A 109 -12.61 9.53 -8.08
C ARG A 109 -12.09 9.06 -6.72
N TYR A 110 -12.56 7.92 -6.26
CA TYR A 110 -12.07 7.33 -5.02
C TYR A 110 -10.62 6.89 -5.15
N ALA A 111 -10.21 6.30 -6.27
CA ALA A 111 -8.85 5.79 -6.48
C ALA A 111 -7.79 6.91 -6.58
N ILE A 112 -8.11 7.99 -7.31
CA ILE A 112 -7.16 9.04 -7.65
C ILE A 112 -7.02 10.08 -6.52
N ASN A 113 -8.14 10.42 -5.84
CA ASN A 113 -8.09 11.39 -4.76
C ASN A 113 -7.44 10.77 -3.52
N ASP A 114 -6.40 11.42 -3.00
CA ASP A 114 -5.75 11.09 -1.73
C ASP A 114 -5.27 9.62 -1.64
N ALA A 115 -4.52 9.18 -2.66
CA ALA A 115 -3.91 7.85 -2.68
C ALA A 115 -2.99 7.67 -1.46
N GLY A 116 -3.21 6.60 -0.68
CA GLY A 116 -2.45 6.28 0.53
C GLY A 116 -3.00 6.84 1.83
N GLU A 117 -4.11 7.57 1.81
CA GLU A 117 -4.78 8.05 3.01
C GLU A 117 -5.66 6.99 3.70
N LEU A 118 -6.03 7.30 4.94
CA LEU A 118 -6.99 6.51 5.69
C LEU A 118 -8.41 6.88 5.27
N THR A 119 -9.22 5.88 5.01
CA THR A 119 -10.65 6.01 4.72
C THR A 119 -11.49 5.32 5.81
N THR A 120 -12.82 5.41 5.74
CA THR A 120 -13.70 4.68 6.62
C THR A 120 -14.09 3.33 6.02
N ILE A 121 -14.43 2.35 6.86
CA ILE A 121 -14.97 1.06 6.41
C ILE A 121 -16.23 1.27 5.55
N GLU A 122 -17.09 2.24 5.90
CA GLU A 122 -18.29 2.54 5.10
C GLU A 122 -17.94 3.09 3.70
N ALA A 123 -16.92 3.95 3.59
CA ALA A 123 -16.49 4.47 2.29
C ALA A 123 -15.87 3.35 1.41
N GLU A 124 -15.10 2.46 2.01
CA GLU A 124 -14.54 1.28 1.32
C GLU A 124 -15.64 0.32 0.87
N LYS A 125 -16.68 0.13 1.70
CA LYS A 125 -17.87 -0.65 1.35
C LYS A 125 -18.57 -0.07 0.12
N VAL A 126 -18.87 1.24 0.12
CA VAL A 126 -19.53 1.91 -1.00
C VAL A 126 -18.72 1.76 -2.29
N TRP A 127 -17.41 1.89 -2.20
CA TRP A 127 -16.51 1.67 -3.34
C TRP A 127 -16.60 0.24 -3.87
N LEU A 128 -16.57 -0.76 -2.97
CA LEU A 128 -16.67 -2.17 -3.33
C LEU A 128 -18.03 -2.50 -4.00
N GLU A 129 -19.11 -1.92 -3.54
CA GLU A 129 -20.45 -2.08 -4.17
C GLU A 129 -20.43 -1.64 -5.63
N LYS A 130 -19.79 -0.48 -5.93
CA LYS A 130 -19.63 0.01 -7.31
C LYS A 130 -18.70 -0.86 -8.13
N TYR A 131 -17.62 -1.32 -7.54
CA TYR A 131 -16.68 -2.23 -8.19
C TYR A 131 -17.35 -3.55 -8.59
N ILE A 132 -18.12 -4.16 -7.68
CA ILE A 132 -18.85 -5.41 -7.94
C ILE A 132 -19.90 -5.21 -9.04
N LEU A 133 -20.62 -4.10 -9.06
CA LEU A 133 -21.58 -3.77 -10.12
C LEU A 133 -20.89 -3.87 -11.50
N LEU A 134 -19.75 -3.21 -11.68
CA LEU A 134 -19.00 -3.29 -12.95
C LEU A 134 -18.48 -4.70 -13.27
N GLN A 135 -18.07 -5.45 -12.26
CA GLN A 135 -17.61 -6.82 -12.46
C GLN A 135 -18.74 -7.76 -12.86
N GLN A 136 -19.94 -7.59 -12.33
CA GLN A 136 -21.14 -8.35 -12.72
C GLN A 136 -21.46 -8.15 -14.19
N GLU A 137 -21.49 -6.90 -14.66
CA GLU A 137 -21.72 -6.59 -16.07
C GLU A 137 -20.67 -7.21 -16.99
N LYS A 138 -19.40 -7.16 -16.59
CA LYS A 138 -18.29 -7.76 -17.33
C LYS A 138 -18.38 -9.28 -17.42
N LEU A 139 -18.79 -9.94 -16.34
CA LEU A 139 -18.84 -11.40 -16.24
C LEU A 139 -20.15 -11.99 -16.77
N GLY A 140 -21.22 -11.21 -16.79
CA GLY A 140 -22.57 -11.70 -17.07
C GLY A 140 -23.12 -12.60 -15.96
N GLU A 141 -22.59 -12.51 -14.75
CA GLU A 141 -22.93 -13.33 -13.59
C GLU A 141 -23.26 -12.46 -12.39
N LYS A 142 -24.25 -12.89 -11.58
CA LYS A 142 -24.59 -12.19 -10.35
C LYS A 142 -23.61 -12.54 -9.24
N ILE A 143 -23.16 -11.50 -8.54
CA ILE A 143 -22.32 -11.61 -7.33
C ILE A 143 -23.09 -10.96 -6.17
N GLU A 144 -23.51 -11.75 -5.22
CA GLU A 144 -24.14 -11.27 -3.99
C GLU A 144 -23.04 -10.82 -3.02
N LEU A 145 -22.95 -9.52 -2.77
CA LEU A 145 -22.00 -8.93 -1.82
C LEU A 145 -22.72 -8.67 -0.49
N ILE A 146 -22.26 -9.34 0.57
CA ILE A 146 -22.86 -9.25 1.90
C ILE A 146 -21.85 -8.61 2.85
N PHE A 147 -22.27 -7.53 3.52
CA PHE A 147 -21.49 -6.88 4.57
C PHE A 147 -22.10 -7.17 5.93
N LYS A 148 -21.31 -7.77 6.82
CA LYS A 148 -21.64 -7.97 8.24
C LYS A 148 -20.74 -7.05 9.07
N ILE A 149 -21.04 -5.77 9.05
CA ILE A 149 -20.25 -4.71 9.68
C ILE A 149 -21.14 -4.04 10.73
N PRO A 150 -20.82 -4.14 12.02
CA PRO A 150 -21.49 -3.39 13.08
C PRO A 150 -21.46 -1.87 12.82
N GLU A 151 -22.55 -1.17 13.16
CA GLU A 151 -22.67 0.28 12.92
C GLU A 151 -21.50 1.09 13.53
N GLU A 152 -21.07 0.68 14.74
CA GLU A 152 -19.95 1.29 15.44
C GLU A 152 -18.62 1.18 14.70
N LEU A 153 -18.44 0.19 13.82
CA LEU A 153 -17.20 -0.03 13.07
C LEU A 153 -17.17 0.70 11.72
N LYS A 154 -18.30 1.15 11.21
CA LYS A 154 -18.39 1.82 9.90
C LYS A 154 -17.52 3.06 9.78
N THR A 155 -17.34 3.80 10.88
CA THR A 155 -16.52 5.01 10.94
C THR A 155 -15.05 4.77 11.26
N TYR A 156 -14.66 3.52 11.55
CA TYR A 156 -13.26 3.17 11.80
C TYR A 156 -12.42 3.42 10.55
N LYS A 157 -11.20 3.89 10.79
CA LYS A 157 -10.25 4.22 9.73
C LYS A 157 -9.43 3.00 9.34
N ILE A 158 -9.41 2.73 8.05
CA ILE A 158 -8.58 1.69 7.42
C ILE A 158 -7.80 2.30 6.27
N HIS A 159 -6.77 1.63 5.80
CA HIS A 159 -6.11 2.05 4.58
C HIS A 159 -7.04 1.91 3.37
N LYS A 160 -7.02 2.91 2.52
CA LYS A 160 -7.78 2.96 1.29
C LYS A 160 -7.43 1.77 0.39
N MET A 161 -8.42 1.18 -0.25
CA MET A 161 -8.27 -0.01 -1.11
C MET A 161 -7.70 -1.26 -0.40
N LEU A 162 -7.85 -1.33 0.93
CA LEU A 162 -7.38 -2.48 1.71
C LEU A 162 -8.10 -3.77 1.33
N LEU A 163 -9.41 -3.70 1.11
CA LEU A 163 -10.25 -4.86 0.81
C LEU A 163 -10.23 -5.27 -0.67
N GLN A 164 -9.85 -4.38 -1.57
CA GLN A 164 -9.83 -4.59 -3.01
C GLN A 164 -9.06 -5.85 -3.44
N PRO A 165 -7.80 -6.09 -3.02
CA PRO A 165 -7.04 -7.25 -3.46
C PRO A 165 -7.69 -8.59 -3.09
N PHE A 166 -8.38 -8.65 -1.95
CA PHE A 166 -9.09 -9.85 -1.50
C PHE A 166 -10.32 -10.11 -2.37
N VAL A 167 -11.08 -9.06 -2.66
CA VAL A 167 -12.26 -9.13 -3.53
C VAL A 167 -11.86 -9.50 -4.96
N GLU A 168 -10.82 -8.88 -5.51
CA GLU A 168 -10.29 -9.22 -6.84
C GLU A 168 -9.83 -10.68 -6.91
N ASN A 169 -9.12 -11.16 -5.90
CA ASN A 169 -8.68 -12.55 -5.84
C ASN A 169 -9.87 -13.51 -5.74
N ALA A 170 -10.90 -13.20 -4.96
CA ALA A 170 -12.11 -13.99 -4.86
C ALA A 170 -12.81 -14.10 -6.23
N ILE A 171 -12.99 -12.99 -6.93
CA ILE A 171 -13.60 -12.98 -8.26
C ILE A 171 -12.75 -13.76 -9.27
N LYS A 172 -11.44 -13.54 -9.29
CA LYS A 172 -10.54 -14.12 -10.27
C LYS A 172 -10.34 -15.62 -10.12
N TYR A 173 -10.30 -16.10 -8.88
CA TYR A 173 -9.89 -17.49 -8.60
C TYR A 173 -11.03 -18.36 -8.07
N SER A 174 -11.94 -17.82 -7.26
CA SER A 174 -12.99 -18.63 -6.64
C SER A 174 -14.24 -18.78 -7.52
N PHE A 175 -14.54 -17.79 -8.37
CA PHE A 175 -15.72 -17.82 -9.23
C PHE A 175 -15.44 -18.41 -10.61
N ARG A 176 -14.18 -18.56 -10.98
CA ARG A 176 -13.79 -19.07 -12.30
C ARG A 176 -14.16 -20.54 -12.49
N GLY A 177 -15.09 -20.78 -13.42
CA GLY A 177 -15.54 -22.13 -13.74
C GLY A 177 -16.69 -22.67 -12.88
N CYS A 178 -17.17 -21.92 -11.90
CA CYS A 178 -18.38 -22.21 -11.16
C CYS A 178 -19.55 -21.51 -11.86
N LYS A 179 -20.56 -22.26 -12.30
CA LYS A 179 -21.82 -21.68 -12.79
C LYS A 179 -22.79 -21.58 -11.63
N GLY A 180 -23.33 -20.39 -11.37
CA GLY A 180 -24.35 -20.19 -10.34
C GLY A 180 -24.27 -18.84 -9.67
N GLU A 181 -24.96 -18.70 -8.54
CA GLU A 181 -24.93 -17.50 -7.71
C GLU A 181 -23.61 -17.48 -6.92
N HIS A 182 -22.83 -16.42 -7.12
CA HIS A 182 -21.61 -16.18 -6.38
C HIS A 182 -21.92 -15.31 -5.17
N ARG A 183 -21.41 -15.70 -4.01
CA ARG A 183 -21.60 -14.95 -2.78
C ARG A 183 -20.24 -14.58 -2.18
N LEU A 184 -20.05 -13.30 -1.89
CA LEU A 184 -18.89 -12.77 -1.20
C LEU A 184 -19.36 -12.11 0.09
N THR A 185 -18.84 -12.56 1.22
CA THR A 185 -19.17 -11.98 2.53
C THR A 185 -17.94 -11.31 3.12
N ILE A 186 -18.12 -10.06 3.55
CA ILE A 186 -17.10 -9.29 4.27
C ILE A 186 -17.62 -9.04 5.67
N GLU A 187 -16.87 -9.50 6.66
CA GLU A 187 -17.24 -9.37 8.08
C GLU A 187 -16.22 -8.49 8.79
N ALA A 188 -16.69 -7.58 9.65
CA ALA A 188 -15.82 -6.81 10.52
C ALA A 188 -16.16 -7.11 11.98
N ALA A 189 -15.17 -7.34 12.80
CA ALA A 189 -15.32 -7.55 14.22
C ALA A 189 -14.22 -6.79 14.99
N LYS A 190 -14.55 -6.33 16.20
CA LYS A 190 -13.58 -5.78 17.13
C LYS A 190 -13.30 -6.82 18.20
N ALA A 191 -12.04 -7.27 18.32
CA ALA A 191 -11.60 -8.14 19.38
C ALA A 191 -10.52 -7.42 20.19
N GLU A 192 -10.79 -7.19 21.48
CA GLU A 192 -9.95 -6.40 22.39
C GLU A 192 -9.70 -4.97 21.83
N GLU A 193 -8.46 -4.64 21.44
CA GLU A 193 -8.11 -3.35 20.84
C GLU A 193 -7.81 -3.46 19.32
N GLN A 194 -8.07 -4.61 18.71
CA GLN A 194 -7.77 -4.86 17.30
C GLN A 194 -9.05 -4.96 16.46
N LEU A 195 -8.96 -4.45 15.23
CA LEU A 195 -9.97 -4.60 14.20
C LEU A 195 -9.64 -5.84 13.36
N HIS A 196 -10.59 -6.74 13.21
CA HIS A 196 -10.54 -7.88 12.31
C HIS A 196 -11.47 -7.63 11.11
N LEU A 197 -10.92 -7.82 9.92
CA LEU A 197 -11.63 -7.71 8.64
C LEU A 197 -11.45 -9.00 7.86
#